data_5355468db6024af8bb18c8176cde67b0
#
_entry.id   5355468db6024af8bb18c8176cde67b0
#
_cell.length_a   1.000
_cell.length_b   1.000
_cell.length_c   1.000
_cell.angle_alpha   90.00
_cell.angle_beta   90.00
_cell.angle_gamma   90.00
#
_symmetry.space_group_name_H-M   'P 1'
#
loop_
_entity.id
_entity.type
_entity.pdbx_description
1 polymer ?
#
loop_
_entity_poly.entity_id
_entity_poly.type
_entity_poly.pdbx_seq_one_letter_code
_entity_poly.pdbx_strand_id
1 'polypeptide(L)'
;MKFKLIALFAFFSVTMTQAQHASFEASTGGFSFIPAFTSEDPHIIVNAGTTDTKRLSFHLLSTIRLENLNPRGVIFMSRYKFIDKKLKASFGIHLPAIQIDQNFNVDTFFAQEVLASYPLSKKWSMGLFYLHGEGRNNDFKTNFLALSTTLVEGNFSFLTQVYGLDLDSTYGVSETITYKVTKKIDFRGFANKTISNGKFNWTLGARYNL
;
A
#
# COMPACT_ATOMS: atom_id res chain seq x y z
N MET A 1 -27.68 -2.48 -11.49
CA MET A 1 -26.76 -2.13 -10.41
C MET A 1 -26.68 -3.18 -9.29
N LYS A 2 -27.78 -3.72 -8.77
CA LYS A 2 -27.80 -4.68 -7.63
C LYS A 2 -26.98 -5.97 -7.88
N PHE A 3 -27.01 -6.55 -9.06
CA PHE A 3 -26.26 -7.77 -9.40
C PHE A 3 -24.73 -7.60 -9.39
N LYS A 4 -24.22 -6.43 -9.81
CA LYS A 4 -22.77 -6.13 -9.80
C LYS A 4 -22.24 -6.02 -8.39
N LEU A 5 -23.03 -5.48 -7.46
CA LEU A 5 -22.67 -5.36 -6.06
C LEU A 5 -22.62 -6.72 -5.35
N ILE A 6 -23.60 -7.59 -5.66
CA ILE A 6 -23.67 -8.97 -5.11
C ILE A 6 -22.48 -9.81 -5.63
N ALA A 7 -22.13 -9.71 -6.91
CA ALA A 7 -20.98 -10.40 -7.48
C ALA A 7 -19.66 -9.92 -6.86
N LEU A 8 -19.52 -8.61 -6.63
CA LEU A 8 -18.36 -8.05 -5.94
C LEU A 8 -18.27 -8.54 -4.50
N PHE A 9 -19.40 -8.56 -3.76
CA PHE A 9 -19.46 -9.06 -2.40
C PHE A 9 -19.17 -10.57 -2.32
N ALA A 10 -19.69 -11.37 -3.26
CA ALA A 10 -19.41 -12.79 -3.35
C ALA A 10 -17.94 -13.08 -3.64
N PHE A 11 -17.32 -12.32 -4.55
CA PHE A 11 -15.89 -12.43 -4.85
C PHE A 11 -15.04 -12.06 -3.62
N PHE A 12 -15.39 -10.99 -2.89
CA PHE A 12 -14.72 -10.62 -1.64
C PHE A 12 -14.88 -11.70 -0.57
N SER A 13 -16.06 -12.33 -0.44
CA SER A 13 -16.29 -13.38 0.55
C SER A 13 -15.42 -14.60 0.28
N VAL A 14 -15.29 -15.04 -0.96
CA VAL A 14 -14.45 -16.20 -1.35
C VAL A 14 -12.96 -15.92 -1.12
N THR A 15 -12.49 -14.71 -1.43
CA THR A 15 -11.07 -14.34 -1.20
C THR A 15 -10.73 -14.21 0.28
N MET A 16 -11.68 -13.75 1.12
CA MET A 16 -11.48 -13.63 2.57
C MET A 16 -11.34 -14.98 3.26
N THR A 17 -12.02 -16.04 2.79
CA THR A 17 -11.89 -17.39 3.38
C THR A 17 -10.54 -18.03 3.14
N GLN A 18 -9.78 -17.57 2.13
CA GLN A 18 -8.43 -18.03 1.81
C GLN A 18 -7.33 -17.08 2.31
N ALA A 19 -7.69 -15.88 2.76
CA ALA A 19 -6.75 -14.91 3.30
C ALA A 19 -6.23 -15.37 4.67
N GLN A 20 -4.91 -15.37 4.83
CA GLN A 20 -4.25 -15.67 6.09
C GLN A 20 -4.14 -14.44 6.98
N HIS A 21 -4.30 -13.26 6.42
CA HIS A 21 -4.47 -12.00 7.12
C HIS A 21 -5.42 -11.09 6.35
N ALA A 22 -6.20 -10.32 7.08
CA ALA A 22 -7.03 -9.26 6.52
C ALA A 22 -7.07 -8.08 7.48
N SER A 23 -7.26 -6.88 6.97
CA SER A 23 -7.43 -5.68 7.79
C SER A 23 -8.34 -4.67 7.14
N PHE A 24 -8.98 -3.85 7.98
CA PHE A 24 -9.75 -2.68 7.61
C PHE A 24 -9.14 -1.47 8.28
N GLU A 25 -8.87 -0.42 7.52
CA GLU A 25 -8.33 0.82 8.04
C GLU A 25 -9.23 1.98 7.60
N ALA A 26 -9.72 2.76 8.55
CA ALA A 26 -10.34 4.05 8.28
C ALA A 26 -9.26 5.13 8.41
N SER A 27 -9.09 5.96 7.38
CA SER A 27 -8.08 7.00 7.32
C SER A 27 -8.67 8.36 6.99
N THR A 28 -8.13 9.43 7.58
CA THR A 28 -8.51 10.82 7.29
C THR A 28 -8.04 11.30 5.92
N GLY A 29 -7.11 10.57 5.32
CA GLY A 29 -6.59 10.84 3.99
C GLY A 29 -6.02 9.56 3.40
N GLY A 30 -5.77 9.56 2.08
CA GLY A 30 -5.20 8.43 1.38
C GLY A 30 -3.82 8.09 1.87
N PHE A 31 -3.65 6.93 2.44
CA PHE A 31 -2.35 6.32 2.59
C PHE A 31 -1.99 5.61 1.29
N SER A 32 -0.92 6.03 0.67
CA SER A 32 -0.36 5.35 -0.49
C SER A 32 0.99 4.72 -0.13
N PHE A 33 1.25 3.51 -0.63
CA PHE A 33 2.59 2.92 -0.55
C PHE A 33 3.62 3.70 -1.40
N ILE A 34 3.15 4.58 -2.30
CA ILE A 34 3.92 5.64 -2.92
C ILE A 34 3.55 6.96 -2.23
N PRO A 35 4.38 7.51 -1.33
CA PRO A 35 4.04 8.68 -0.52
C PRO A 35 3.61 9.91 -1.32
N ALA A 36 4.17 10.09 -2.52
CA ALA A 36 3.82 11.18 -3.42
C ALA A 36 2.36 11.15 -3.90
N PHE A 37 1.69 9.98 -3.90
CA PHE A 37 0.30 9.80 -4.35
C PHE A 37 -0.70 9.76 -3.20
N THR A 38 -0.28 10.12 -2.00
CA THR A 38 -1.19 10.22 -0.86
C THR A 38 -2.24 11.31 -1.10
N SER A 39 -3.51 10.95 -1.01
CA SER A 39 -4.62 11.89 -1.13
C SER A 39 -5.05 12.43 0.24
N GLU A 40 -5.77 13.54 0.24
CA GLU A 40 -6.32 14.17 1.44
C GLU A 40 -7.77 13.74 1.73
N ASP A 41 -8.38 12.93 0.81
CA ASP A 41 -9.77 12.50 0.97
C ASP A 41 -9.89 11.32 1.95
N PRO A 42 -10.81 11.37 2.93
CA PRO A 42 -11.05 10.27 3.84
C PRO A 42 -11.53 9.01 3.12
N HIS A 43 -10.98 7.85 3.52
CA HIS A 43 -11.36 6.57 2.93
C HIS A 43 -11.14 5.35 3.84
N ILE A 44 -11.74 4.25 3.43
CA ILE A 44 -11.52 2.92 3.99
C ILE A 44 -10.52 2.18 3.10
N ILE A 45 -9.52 1.57 3.72
CA ILE A 45 -8.59 0.65 3.06
C ILE A 45 -8.93 -0.76 3.54
N VAL A 46 -9.18 -1.65 2.60
CA VAL A 46 -9.34 -3.08 2.85
C VAL A 46 -8.11 -3.78 2.32
N ASN A 47 -7.43 -4.52 3.17
CA ASN A 47 -6.25 -5.28 2.80
C ASN A 47 -6.46 -6.74 3.18
N ALA A 48 -6.16 -7.66 2.26
CA ALA A 48 -6.23 -9.09 2.49
C ALA A 48 -5.09 -9.79 1.75
N GLY A 49 -4.59 -10.89 2.30
CA GLY A 49 -3.52 -11.60 1.60
C GLY A 49 -3.10 -12.89 2.28
N THR A 50 -2.19 -13.58 1.61
CA THR A 50 -1.47 -14.72 2.16
C THR A 50 -0.28 -14.22 2.99
N THR A 51 0.20 -15.03 3.93
CA THR A 51 1.42 -14.68 4.68
C THR A 51 2.64 -14.75 3.77
N ASP A 52 3.59 -13.83 4.00
CA ASP A 52 4.88 -13.79 3.29
C ASP A 52 5.87 -14.87 3.75
N THR A 53 5.40 -15.90 4.46
CA THR A 53 6.24 -17.03 4.89
C THR A 53 6.59 -17.95 3.73
N LYS A 54 5.75 -18.03 2.70
CA LYS A 54 5.98 -18.83 1.50
C LYS A 54 6.74 -18.02 0.44
N ARG A 55 7.28 -18.71 -0.55
CA ARG A 55 7.95 -18.05 -1.70
C ARG A 55 6.99 -17.27 -2.58
N LEU A 56 5.75 -17.72 -2.71
CA LEU A 56 4.69 -17.04 -3.45
C LEU A 56 3.67 -16.49 -2.47
N SER A 57 3.35 -15.21 -2.58
CA SER A 57 2.31 -14.54 -1.80
C SER A 57 1.40 -13.70 -2.70
N PHE A 58 0.17 -13.50 -2.23
CA PHE A 58 -0.87 -12.74 -2.92
C PHE A 58 -1.45 -11.72 -1.96
N HIS A 59 -1.68 -10.51 -2.45
CA HIS A 59 -2.26 -9.43 -1.68
C HIS A 59 -3.34 -8.72 -2.51
N LEU A 60 -4.42 -8.39 -1.87
CA LEU A 60 -5.49 -7.57 -2.41
C LEU A 60 -5.60 -6.30 -1.57
N LEU A 61 -5.52 -5.15 -2.19
CA LEU A 61 -5.75 -3.86 -1.56
C LEU A 61 -6.91 -3.18 -2.28
N SER A 62 -7.90 -2.74 -1.53
CA SER A 62 -9.03 -1.97 -2.06
C SER A 62 -9.22 -0.71 -1.24
N THR A 63 -9.56 0.38 -1.91
CA THR A 63 -9.84 1.67 -1.29
C THR A 63 -11.25 2.13 -1.64
N ILE A 64 -11.97 2.65 -0.64
CA ILE A 64 -13.36 3.10 -0.75
C ILE A 64 -13.43 4.50 -0.16
N ARG A 65 -13.97 5.48 -0.87
CA ARG A 65 -14.18 6.85 -0.36
C ARG A 65 -15.21 6.83 0.76
N LEU A 66 -14.93 7.51 1.87
CA LEU A 66 -15.88 7.59 2.99
C LEU A 66 -17.06 8.53 2.69
N GLU A 67 -16.87 9.54 1.88
CA GLU A 67 -17.88 10.55 1.57
C GLU A 67 -19.15 9.95 0.93
N ASN A 68 -18.97 9.01 0.00
CA ASN A 68 -20.07 8.47 -0.79
C ASN A 68 -20.07 6.94 -0.90
N LEU A 69 -19.14 6.27 -0.18
CA LEU A 69 -18.88 4.82 -0.21
C LEU A 69 -18.60 4.27 -1.61
N ASN A 70 -18.14 5.12 -2.53
CA ASN A 70 -17.76 4.71 -3.87
C ASN A 70 -16.37 4.06 -3.87
N PRO A 71 -16.17 3.00 -4.66
CA PRO A 71 -14.85 2.42 -4.84
C PRO A 71 -13.91 3.45 -5.45
N ARG A 72 -12.67 3.50 -4.98
CA ARG A 72 -11.62 4.36 -5.50
C ARG A 72 -10.56 3.58 -6.27
N GLY A 73 -10.27 2.37 -5.82
CA GLY A 73 -9.28 1.54 -6.50
C GLY A 73 -9.18 0.14 -5.93
N VAL A 74 -8.66 -0.74 -6.74
CA VAL A 74 -8.36 -2.14 -6.38
C VAL A 74 -7.03 -2.51 -6.98
N ILE A 75 -6.15 -3.09 -6.17
CA ILE A 75 -4.85 -3.60 -6.61
C ILE A 75 -4.73 -5.04 -6.14
N PHE A 76 -4.52 -5.94 -7.07
CA PHE A 76 -4.10 -7.30 -6.77
C PHE A 76 -2.60 -7.44 -7.06
N MET A 77 -1.85 -7.90 -6.06
CA MET A 77 -0.41 -8.07 -6.13
C MET A 77 -0.05 -9.52 -5.94
N SER A 78 0.78 -10.05 -6.82
CA SER A 78 1.43 -11.35 -6.66
C SER A 78 2.93 -11.13 -6.50
N ARG A 79 3.55 -11.77 -5.51
CA ARG A 79 4.97 -11.62 -5.19
C ARG A 79 5.67 -12.97 -5.15
N TYR A 80 6.84 -13.04 -5.75
CA TYR A 80 7.72 -14.20 -5.67
C TYR A 80 9.02 -13.82 -4.95
N LYS A 81 9.27 -14.46 -3.82
CA LYS A 81 10.49 -14.30 -3.04
C LYS A 81 11.61 -15.15 -3.62
N PHE A 82 12.58 -14.53 -4.26
CA PHE A 82 13.72 -15.22 -4.87
C PHE A 82 14.93 -15.30 -3.94
N ILE A 83 15.04 -14.41 -2.94
CA ILE A 83 16.02 -14.51 -1.85
C ILE A 83 15.24 -14.55 -0.52
N ASP A 84 15.49 -15.60 0.28
CA ASP A 84 14.87 -15.79 1.60
C ASP A 84 15.92 -16.23 2.63
N LYS A 85 16.84 -15.32 2.92
CA LYS A 85 17.90 -15.47 3.92
C LYS A 85 17.86 -14.25 4.85
N LYS A 86 19.00 -13.84 5.41
CA LYS A 86 19.12 -12.57 6.14
C LYS A 86 18.73 -11.39 5.25
N LEU A 87 19.20 -11.35 4.00
CA LEU A 87 18.62 -10.53 2.95
C LEU A 87 17.38 -11.26 2.44
N LYS A 88 16.23 -10.56 2.39
CA LYS A 88 15.01 -11.02 1.71
C LYS A 88 14.81 -10.16 0.49
N ALA A 89 14.54 -10.78 -0.66
CA ALA A 89 14.21 -10.05 -1.87
C ALA A 89 13.10 -10.75 -2.64
N SER A 90 12.17 -9.97 -3.16
CA SER A 90 11.02 -10.42 -3.94
C SER A 90 10.79 -9.54 -5.15
N PHE A 91 10.26 -10.17 -6.19
CA PHE A 91 9.70 -9.51 -7.36
C PHE A 91 8.18 -9.66 -7.31
N GLY A 92 7.45 -8.62 -7.68
CA GLY A 92 6.00 -8.62 -7.69
C GLY A 92 5.42 -8.03 -8.97
N ILE A 93 4.16 -8.39 -9.21
CA ILE A 93 3.35 -7.89 -10.32
C ILE A 93 2.02 -7.41 -9.71
N HIS A 94 1.60 -6.21 -10.12
CA HIS A 94 0.29 -5.66 -9.80
C HIS A 94 -0.61 -5.82 -11.03
N LEU A 95 -1.56 -6.76 -10.96
CA LEU A 95 -2.48 -7.04 -12.05
C LEU A 95 -3.72 -7.81 -11.54
N PRO A 96 -4.91 -7.21 -11.57
CA PRO A 96 -5.21 -5.84 -11.99
C PRO A 96 -4.78 -4.78 -10.97
N ALA A 97 -4.40 -3.59 -11.46
CA ALA A 97 -4.35 -2.36 -10.70
C ALA A 97 -5.35 -1.38 -11.35
N ILE A 98 -6.38 -1.02 -10.61
CA ILE A 98 -7.53 -0.25 -11.11
C ILE A 98 -7.70 0.98 -10.23
N GLN A 99 -7.85 2.13 -10.85
CA GLN A 99 -8.26 3.37 -10.21
C GLN A 99 -9.61 3.81 -10.77
N ILE A 100 -10.49 4.31 -9.90
CA ILE A 100 -11.83 4.77 -10.26
C ILE A 100 -11.96 6.21 -9.77
N ASP A 101 -12.22 7.15 -10.65
CA ASP A 101 -12.43 8.55 -10.31
C ASP A 101 -13.84 8.79 -9.72
N GLN A 102 -14.16 10.05 -9.40
CA GLN A 102 -15.47 10.43 -8.87
C GLN A 102 -16.60 10.31 -9.91
N ASN A 103 -16.29 10.35 -11.20
CA ASN A 103 -17.22 10.20 -12.31
C ASN A 103 -17.36 8.74 -12.77
N PHE A 104 -16.77 7.79 -12.04
CA PHE A 104 -16.71 6.37 -12.38
C PHE A 104 -15.92 6.05 -13.67
N ASN A 105 -15.04 6.95 -14.12
CA ASN A 105 -14.06 6.60 -15.13
C ASN A 105 -13.05 5.62 -14.51
N VAL A 106 -12.65 4.64 -15.31
CA VAL A 106 -11.79 3.55 -14.88
C VAL A 106 -10.47 3.63 -15.59
N ASP A 107 -9.40 3.89 -14.83
CA ASP A 107 -8.03 3.72 -15.27
C ASP A 107 -7.48 2.38 -14.83
N THR A 108 -6.79 1.72 -15.75
CA THR A 108 -6.16 0.43 -15.50
C THR A 108 -4.65 0.55 -15.68
N PHE A 109 -3.92 -0.09 -14.77
CA PHE A 109 -2.47 -0.03 -14.73
C PHE A 109 -1.89 -1.45 -14.67
N PHE A 110 -0.68 -1.56 -15.13
CA PHE A 110 0.21 -2.68 -14.89
C PHE A 110 1.44 -2.15 -14.16
N ALA A 111 1.84 -2.83 -13.07
CA ALA A 111 3.08 -2.47 -12.42
C ALA A 111 3.91 -3.70 -12.04
N GLN A 112 5.21 -3.49 -12.03
CA GLN A 112 6.22 -4.45 -11.59
C GLN A 112 6.96 -3.84 -10.40
N GLU A 113 7.24 -4.66 -9.38
CA GLU A 113 7.95 -4.18 -8.20
C GLU A 113 9.11 -5.10 -7.83
N VAL A 114 10.11 -4.51 -7.22
CA VAL A 114 11.18 -5.21 -6.53
C VAL A 114 11.24 -4.70 -5.09
N LEU A 115 11.18 -5.62 -4.14
CA LEU A 115 11.36 -5.32 -2.74
C LEU A 115 12.59 -6.05 -2.23
N ALA A 116 13.36 -5.34 -1.40
CA ALA A 116 14.43 -5.96 -0.64
C ALA A 116 14.39 -5.48 0.80
N SER A 117 14.73 -6.34 1.75
CA SER A 117 14.84 -5.98 3.15
C SER A 117 15.99 -6.71 3.83
N TYR A 118 16.65 -6.01 4.74
CA TYR A 118 17.77 -6.53 5.49
C TYR A 118 17.67 -6.11 6.97
N PRO A 119 17.61 -7.07 7.92
CA PRO A 119 17.59 -6.76 9.34
C PRO A 119 19.00 -6.36 9.79
N LEU A 120 19.15 -5.13 10.29
CA LEU A 120 20.39 -4.64 10.90
C LEU A 120 20.54 -5.16 12.32
N SER A 121 19.43 -5.21 13.05
CA SER A 121 19.34 -5.74 14.41
C SER A 121 17.96 -6.37 14.65
N LYS A 122 17.65 -6.78 15.89
CA LYS A 122 16.31 -7.26 16.28
C LYS A 122 15.22 -6.18 16.16
N LYS A 123 15.60 -4.89 16.26
CA LYS A 123 14.67 -3.76 16.25
C LYS A 123 14.75 -2.95 14.96
N TRP A 124 15.85 -3.01 14.23
CA TRP A 124 16.12 -2.20 13.04
C TRP A 124 16.21 -3.04 11.79
N SER A 125 15.57 -2.57 10.74
CA SER A 125 15.72 -3.10 9.38
C SER A 125 15.83 -1.99 8.34
N MET A 126 16.47 -2.29 7.23
CA MET A 126 16.49 -1.45 6.03
C MET A 126 15.64 -2.10 4.94
N GLY A 127 15.08 -1.27 4.07
CA GLY A 127 14.30 -1.70 2.92
C GLY A 127 14.64 -0.92 1.67
N LEU A 128 14.43 -1.56 0.54
CA LEU A 128 14.42 -0.95 -0.78
C LEU A 128 13.13 -1.35 -1.47
N PHE A 129 12.47 -0.40 -2.07
CA PHE A 129 11.29 -0.62 -2.90
C PHE A 129 11.47 0.10 -4.23
N TYR A 130 11.42 -0.65 -5.32
CA TYR A 130 11.35 -0.13 -6.67
C TYR A 130 10.04 -0.56 -7.31
N LEU A 131 9.40 0.34 -8.03
CA LEU A 131 8.19 0.05 -8.80
C LEU A 131 8.26 0.74 -10.14
N HIS A 132 7.97 -0.01 -11.20
CA HIS A 132 7.69 0.50 -12.53
C HIS A 132 6.20 0.33 -12.81
N GLY A 133 5.51 1.41 -13.16
CA GLY A 133 4.08 1.43 -13.45
C GLY A 133 3.77 2.01 -14.82
N GLU A 134 2.83 1.38 -15.52
CA GLU A 134 2.34 1.82 -16.82
C GLU A 134 0.80 1.84 -16.84
N GLY A 135 0.22 2.88 -17.41
CA GLY A 135 -1.20 2.92 -17.78
C GLY A 135 -1.47 1.94 -18.92
N ARG A 136 -2.63 1.28 -18.89
CA ARG A 136 -3.06 0.37 -19.95
C ARG A 136 -4.07 1.02 -20.89
N ASN A 137 -4.76 2.04 -20.43
CA ASN A 137 -5.76 2.81 -21.17
C ASN A 137 -5.48 4.33 -21.12
N ASN A 138 -4.31 4.73 -20.67
CA ASN A 138 -3.81 6.09 -20.64
C ASN A 138 -2.27 6.11 -20.81
N ASP A 139 -1.70 7.30 -20.99
CA ASP A 139 -0.24 7.48 -21.24
C ASP A 139 0.59 7.55 -19.94
N PHE A 140 0.02 7.18 -18.79
CA PHE A 140 0.74 7.20 -17.52
C PHE A 140 1.91 6.22 -17.54
N LYS A 141 3.10 6.71 -17.16
CA LYS A 141 4.28 5.89 -16.95
C LYS A 141 5.13 6.50 -15.85
N THR A 142 5.61 5.66 -14.94
CA THR A 142 6.46 6.14 -13.85
C THR A 142 7.37 5.05 -13.29
N ASN A 143 8.54 5.48 -12.84
CA ASN A 143 9.45 4.71 -12.00
C ASN A 143 9.51 5.33 -10.62
N PHE A 144 9.36 4.53 -9.61
CA PHE A 144 9.44 4.92 -8.21
C PHE A 144 10.53 4.12 -7.51
N LEU A 145 11.35 4.79 -6.72
CA LEU A 145 12.37 4.18 -5.87
C LEU A 145 12.26 4.74 -4.46
N ALA A 146 12.25 3.89 -3.46
CA ALA A 146 12.34 4.29 -2.06
C ALA A 146 13.36 3.46 -1.30
N LEU A 147 14.13 4.14 -0.46
CA LEU A 147 14.94 3.55 0.60
C LEU A 147 14.22 3.79 1.93
N SER A 148 14.17 2.78 2.76
CA SER A 148 13.47 2.86 4.04
C SER A 148 14.29 2.30 5.19
N THR A 149 13.97 2.80 6.38
CA THR A 149 14.37 2.18 7.64
C THR A 149 13.14 1.95 8.50
N THR A 150 13.09 0.79 9.17
CA THR A 150 12.03 0.49 10.14
C THR A 150 12.66 0.26 11.50
N LEU A 151 12.18 1.00 12.51
CA LEU A 151 12.49 0.79 13.92
C LEU A 151 11.24 0.27 14.63
N VAL A 152 11.38 -0.83 15.39
CA VAL A 152 10.30 -1.36 16.24
C VAL A 152 10.73 -1.23 17.72
N GLU A 153 9.96 -0.48 18.51
CA GLU A 153 10.22 -0.26 19.92
C GLU A 153 8.92 -0.42 20.73
N GLY A 154 8.82 -1.52 21.47
CA GLY A 154 7.62 -1.88 22.22
C GLY A 154 6.41 -2.00 21.28
N ASN A 155 5.38 -1.20 21.53
CA ASN A 155 4.16 -1.15 20.69
C ASN A 155 4.28 -0.19 19.51
N PHE A 156 5.39 0.53 19.37
CA PHE A 156 5.60 1.48 18.28
C PHE A 156 6.41 0.86 17.15
N SER A 157 6.06 1.23 15.91
CA SER A 157 6.86 1.00 14.71
C SER A 157 6.98 2.31 13.96
N PHE A 158 8.19 2.67 13.60
CA PHE A 158 8.55 3.87 12.84
C PHE A 158 9.11 3.42 11.51
N LEU A 159 8.49 3.85 10.42
CA LEU A 159 8.94 3.60 9.04
C LEU A 159 9.27 4.95 8.40
N THR A 160 10.56 5.23 8.28
CA THR A 160 11.09 6.39 7.56
C THR A 160 11.43 5.98 6.14
N GLN A 161 11.01 6.78 5.15
CA GLN A 161 11.32 6.54 3.73
C GLN A 161 11.86 7.81 3.10
N VAL A 162 12.90 7.66 2.29
CA VAL A 162 13.35 8.66 1.31
C VAL A 162 13.05 8.11 -0.05
N TYR A 163 12.40 8.89 -0.90
CA TYR A 163 11.91 8.40 -2.17
C TYR A 163 12.13 9.39 -3.31
N GLY A 164 12.15 8.83 -4.51
CA GLY A 164 12.12 9.56 -5.76
C GLY A 164 11.23 8.87 -6.78
N LEU A 165 10.63 9.67 -7.64
CA LEU A 165 9.85 9.18 -8.76
C LEU A 165 10.13 10.09 -9.96
N ASP A 166 10.19 9.50 -11.15
CA ASP A 166 10.55 10.21 -12.39
C ASP A 166 9.44 11.15 -12.87
N LEU A 167 8.19 10.89 -12.49
CA LEU A 167 7.07 11.76 -12.76
C LEU A 167 7.32 13.14 -12.10
N ASP A 168 7.42 14.18 -12.91
CA ASP A 168 7.72 15.56 -12.50
C ASP A 168 8.98 15.68 -11.62
N SER A 169 9.94 14.77 -11.78
CA SER A 169 11.16 14.72 -10.96
C SER A 169 10.87 14.85 -9.46
N THR A 170 9.83 14.16 -8.99
CA THR A 170 9.34 14.26 -7.62
C THR A 170 10.23 13.47 -6.66
N TYR A 171 10.65 14.09 -5.55
CA TYR A 171 11.36 13.42 -4.47
C TYR A 171 10.94 13.97 -3.11
N GLY A 172 11.09 13.15 -2.08
CA GLY A 172 10.63 13.53 -0.75
C GLY A 172 11.04 12.56 0.35
N VAL A 173 10.50 12.83 1.53
CA VAL A 173 10.65 12.02 2.72
C VAL A 173 9.30 11.80 3.37
N SER A 174 9.07 10.59 3.86
CA SER A 174 7.87 10.27 4.63
C SER A 174 8.18 9.49 5.89
N GLU A 175 7.30 9.64 6.86
CA GLU A 175 7.33 8.93 8.13
C GLU A 175 5.97 8.29 8.38
N THR A 176 5.97 7.00 8.74
CA THR A 176 4.77 6.30 9.21
C THR A 176 5.02 5.81 10.63
N ILE A 177 4.21 6.26 11.57
CA ILE A 177 4.22 5.79 12.95
C ILE A 177 3.00 4.89 13.14
N THR A 178 3.24 3.67 13.59
CA THR A 178 2.17 2.73 13.94
C THR A 178 2.25 2.44 15.43
N TYR A 179 1.13 2.60 16.14
CA TYR A 179 0.98 2.26 17.54
C TYR A 179 0.00 1.09 17.69
N LYS A 180 0.48 -0.05 18.19
CA LYS A 180 -0.35 -1.23 18.48
C LYS A 180 -1.03 -1.07 19.83
N VAL A 181 -2.35 -0.83 19.81
CA VAL A 181 -3.16 -0.75 21.04
C VAL A 181 -3.44 -2.16 21.58
N THR A 182 -3.80 -3.06 20.67
CA THR A 182 -4.04 -4.48 20.95
C THR A 182 -3.45 -5.35 19.83
N LYS A 183 -3.62 -6.67 19.92
CA LYS A 183 -3.26 -7.57 18.81
C LYS A 183 -4.08 -7.31 17.54
N LYS A 184 -5.26 -6.69 17.69
CA LYS A 184 -6.21 -6.46 16.59
C LYS A 184 -6.33 -5.00 16.17
N ILE A 185 -5.93 -4.05 16.99
CA ILE A 185 -6.15 -2.62 16.76
C ILE A 185 -4.83 -1.88 16.74
N ASP A 186 -4.59 -1.16 15.65
CA ASP A 186 -3.48 -0.24 15.50
C ASP A 186 -4.00 1.17 15.18
N PHE A 187 -3.30 2.18 15.67
CA PHE A 187 -3.37 3.55 15.13
C PHE A 187 -2.17 3.83 14.25
N ARG A 188 -2.39 4.59 13.19
CA ARG A 188 -1.36 4.97 12.23
C ARG A 188 -1.36 6.47 12.02
N GLY A 189 -0.19 7.08 12.13
CA GLY A 189 0.07 8.43 11.68
C GLY A 189 1.02 8.36 10.48
N PHE A 190 0.73 9.13 9.45
CA PHE A 190 1.59 9.27 8.28
C PHE A 190 1.83 10.75 8.01
N ALA A 191 3.07 11.11 7.72
CA ALA A 191 3.47 12.44 7.28
C ALA A 191 4.38 12.30 6.06
N ASN A 192 4.18 13.16 5.08
CA ASN A 192 4.99 13.20 3.87
C ASN A 192 5.36 14.65 3.51
N LYS A 193 6.64 14.88 3.23
CA LYS A 193 7.16 16.12 2.69
C LYS A 193 7.75 15.85 1.32
N THR A 194 7.06 16.31 0.28
CA THR A 194 7.60 16.35 -1.07
C THR A 194 8.54 17.55 -1.19
N ILE A 195 9.84 17.30 -1.29
CA ILE A 195 10.87 18.35 -1.27
C ILE A 195 10.85 19.14 -2.58
N SER A 196 10.65 18.43 -3.71
CA SER A 196 10.68 19.03 -5.06
C SER A 196 9.65 20.15 -5.27
N ASN A 197 8.48 20.09 -4.64
CA ASN A 197 7.41 21.10 -4.78
C ASN A 197 6.97 21.71 -3.44
N GLY A 198 7.61 21.33 -2.32
CA GLY A 198 7.32 21.85 -1.01
C GLY A 198 6.00 21.33 -0.37
N LYS A 199 5.26 20.43 -1.02
CA LYS A 199 3.97 19.94 -0.52
C LYS A 199 4.18 19.11 0.76
N PHE A 200 3.31 19.32 1.76
CA PHE A 200 3.28 18.57 3.01
C PHE A 200 1.90 17.98 3.21
N ASN A 201 1.83 16.68 3.43
CA ASN A 201 0.59 15.95 3.69
C ASN A 201 0.75 15.13 4.96
N TRP A 202 -0.34 14.96 5.71
CA TRP A 202 -0.40 14.06 6.83
C TRP A 202 -1.76 13.36 6.90
N THR A 203 -1.79 12.17 7.43
CA THR A 203 -3.02 11.40 7.61
C THR A 203 -2.98 10.64 8.93
N LEU A 204 -4.16 10.40 9.49
CA LEU A 204 -4.35 9.55 10.65
C LEU A 204 -5.30 8.41 10.27
N GLY A 205 -5.01 7.21 10.75
CA GLY A 205 -5.83 6.03 10.53
C GLY A 205 -5.97 5.16 11.76
N ALA A 206 -7.08 4.44 11.81
CA ALA A 206 -7.32 3.37 12.75
C ALA A 206 -7.54 2.08 11.99
N ARG A 207 -6.75 1.04 12.31
CA ARG A 207 -6.79 -0.24 11.61
C ARG A 207 -7.22 -1.37 12.54
N TYR A 208 -8.15 -2.19 12.05
CA TYR A 208 -8.57 -3.44 12.66
C TYR A 208 -8.02 -4.63 11.87
N ASN A 209 -7.29 -5.52 12.54
CA ASN A 209 -6.71 -6.74 11.99
C ASN A 209 -7.58 -7.94 12.40
N LEU A 210 -7.92 -8.79 11.44
CA LEU A 210 -8.73 -10.01 11.60
C LEU A 210 -7.87 -11.20 11.98
#